data_74b336d3d4a2e17d9f83c7076530d86b
#
_entry.id   74b336d3d4a2e17d9f83c7076530d86b
#
_cell.length_a   1.000
_cell.length_b   1.000
_cell.length_c   1.000
_cell.angle_alpha   90.00
_cell.angle_beta   90.00
_cell.angle_gamma   90.00
#
_symmetry.space_group_name_H-M   'P 1'
#
loop_
_entity.id
_entity.type
_entity.pdbx_description
1 polymer ?
#
loop_
_entity_poly.entity_id
_entity_poly.type
_entity_poly.pdbx_seq_one_letter_code
_entity_poly.pdbx_strand_id
1 'polypeptide(L)' 'MKTSELIKLLKKSGCRLVDHGKEHDKWYSPKTGKNFMVPRHGHKEIATGTARHILRDAGVE' A
#
# COMPACT_ATOMS: atom_id res chain seq x y z
N MET A 1 -3.27 -2.98 11.60
CA MET A 1 -2.14 -2.19 11.07
C MET A 1 -2.62 -0.81 10.65
N LYS A 2 -1.89 0.22 11.03
CA LYS A 2 -2.25 1.59 10.62
C LYS A 2 -1.79 1.87 9.21
N THR A 3 -2.50 2.76 8.51
CA THR A 3 -2.15 3.13 7.14
C THR A 3 -0.71 3.65 7.06
N SER A 4 -0.29 4.46 8.04
CA SER A 4 1.07 4.99 8.07
C SER A 4 2.13 3.89 8.17
N GLU A 5 1.85 2.84 8.92
CA GLU A 5 2.75 1.69 9.04
C GLU A 5 2.83 0.92 7.72
N LEU A 6 1.69 0.73 7.07
CA LEU A 6 1.62 0.06 5.79
C LEU A 6 2.45 0.81 4.75
N ILE A 7 2.30 2.14 4.69
CA ILE A 7 3.05 2.97 3.75
C ILE A 7 4.55 2.87 4.00
N LYS A 8 4.97 2.83 5.25
CA LYS A 8 6.39 2.64 5.58
C LYS A 8 6.94 1.33 5.02
N LEU A 9 6.17 0.25 5.19
CA LEU A 9 6.57 -1.05 4.66
C LEU A 9 6.65 -1.04 3.13
N LEU A 10 5.69 -0.39 2.48
CA LEU A 10 5.69 -0.29 1.02
C LEU A 10 6.91 0.46 0.51
N LYS A 11 7.24 1.60 1.12
CA LYS A 11 8.41 2.38 0.74
C LYS A 11 9.70 1.61 0.97
N LYS A 12 9.79 0.91 2.09
CA LYS A 12 10.95 0.09 2.41
C LYS A 12 11.16 -1.03 1.39
N SER A 13 10.09 -1.52 0.81
CA SER A 13 10.15 -2.58 -0.22
C SER A 13 10.40 -2.05 -1.63
N GLY A 14 10.53 -0.75 -1.79
CA GLY A 14 10.78 -0.14 -3.09
C GLY A 14 9.53 0.23 -3.86
N CYS A 15 8.35 0.09 -3.24
CA CYS A 15 7.12 0.53 -3.88
C CYS A 15 7.05 2.04 -3.93
N ARG A 16 6.34 2.57 -4.91
CA ARG A 16 6.25 4.02 -5.09
C ARG A 16 4.83 4.45 -5.42
N LEU A 17 4.52 5.68 -5.04
CA LEU A 17 3.26 6.30 -5.38
C LEU A 17 3.26 6.65 -6.86
N VAL A 18 2.23 6.22 -7.56
CA VAL A 18 2.09 6.47 -9.00
C VAL A 18 1.07 7.57 -9.26
N ASP A 19 -0.04 7.54 -8.52
CA ASP A 19 -1.12 8.49 -8.74
C ASP A 19 -1.84 8.78 -7.43
N HIS A 20 -2.32 9.99 -7.31
CA HIS A 20 -2.97 10.51 -6.12
C HIS A 20 -4.47 10.62 -6.37
N GLY A 21 -5.26 9.73 -5.78
CA GLY A 21 -6.70 9.77 -5.90
C GLY A 21 -7.36 10.53 -4.78
N LYS A 22 -8.70 10.62 -4.81
CA LYS A 22 -9.48 11.28 -3.76
C LYS A 22 -9.47 10.49 -2.45
N GLU A 23 -9.80 9.21 -2.55
CA GLU A 23 -9.91 8.34 -1.38
C GLU A 23 -8.84 7.26 -1.34
N HIS A 24 -8.24 6.97 -2.48
CA HIS A 24 -7.22 5.94 -2.63
C HIS A 24 -6.08 6.47 -3.46
N ASP A 25 -4.87 6.06 -3.10
CA ASP A 25 -3.68 6.35 -3.88
C ASP A 25 -3.29 5.09 -4.64
N LYS A 26 -2.78 5.27 -5.85
CA LYS A 26 -2.29 4.17 -6.67
C LYS A 26 -0.79 4.03 -6.47
N TRP A 27 -0.36 2.83 -6.11
CA TRP A 27 1.04 2.51 -5.89
C TRP A 27 1.50 1.45 -6.88
N TYR A 28 2.79 1.40 -7.11
CA TYR A 28 3.41 0.41 -7.98
C TYR A 28 4.48 -0.36 -7.22
N SER A 29 4.51 -1.69 -7.40
CA SER A 29 5.56 -2.53 -6.84
C SER A 29 6.48 -3.04 -7.95
N PRO A 30 7.76 -2.70 -7.95
CA PRO A 30 8.69 -3.26 -8.93
C PRO A 30 8.96 -4.74 -8.70
N LYS A 31 8.74 -5.24 -7.49
CA LYS A 31 8.93 -6.67 -7.21
C LYS A 31 7.93 -7.56 -7.93
N THR A 32 6.68 -7.13 -7.97
CA THR A 32 5.60 -7.91 -8.59
C THR A 32 5.20 -7.38 -9.96
N GLY A 33 5.60 -6.16 -10.28
CA GLY A 33 5.17 -5.48 -11.49
C GLY A 33 3.70 -5.09 -11.47
N LYS A 34 3.09 -5.05 -10.29
CA LYS A 34 1.66 -4.76 -10.15
C LYS A 34 1.41 -3.39 -9.58
N ASN A 35 0.28 -2.80 -10.02
CA ASN A 35 -0.28 -1.61 -9.40
C ASN A 35 -1.31 -2.05 -8.39
N PHE A 36 -1.43 -1.30 -7.30
CA PHE A 36 -2.43 -1.60 -6.28
C PHE A 36 -2.90 -0.30 -5.63
N MET A 37 -4.06 -0.35 -5.01
CA MET A 37 -4.66 0.83 -4.39
C MET A 37 -4.48 0.78 -2.87
N VAL A 38 -4.12 1.93 -2.29
CA VAL A 38 -3.94 2.07 -0.84
C VAL A 38 -4.89 3.15 -0.35
N PRO A 39 -5.72 2.88 0.68
CA PRO A 39 -6.61 3.90 1.24
C PRO A 39 -5.84 5.08 1.82
N ARG A 40 -6.35 6.28 1.62
CA ARG A 40 -5.74 7.51 2.14
C ARG A 40 -6.34 7.86 3.49
N HIS A 41 -6.08 7.05 4.48
CA HIS A 41 -6.68 7.26 5.80
C HIS A 41 -5.70 7.72 6.87
N GLY A 42 -4.47 8.03 6.51
CA GLY A 42 -3.49 8.58 7.44
C GLY A 42 -3.23 7.66 8.63
N HIS A 43 -3.76 8.03 9.79
CA HIS A 43 -3.54 7.27 11.03
C HIS A 43 -4.62 6.23 11.30
N LYS A 44 -5.59 6.07 10.41
CA LYS A 44 -6.65 5.12 10.64
C LYS A 44 -6.18 3.69 10.48
N GLU A 45 -6.87 2.82 11.18
CA GLU A 45 -6.59 1.39 11.13
C GLU A 45 -7.10 0.80 9.82
N ILE A 46 -6.30 -0.06 9.20
CA ILE A 46 -6.71 -0.82 8.02
C ILE A 46 -7.07 -2.22 8.48
N ALA A 47 -8.18 -2.76 7.96
CA ALA A 47 -8.56 -4.14 8.26
C ALA A 47 -7.45 -5.09 7.88
N THR A 48 -7.23 -6.11 8.69
CA THR A 48 -6.14 -7.07 8.50
C THR A 48 -6.15 -7.70 7.10
N GLY A 49 -7.33 -8.09 6.63
CA GLY A 49 -7.46 -8.69 5.30
C GLY A 49 -7.05 -7.73 4.17
N THR A 50 -7.46 -6.47 4.29
CA THR A 50 -7.09 -5.45 3.31
C THR A 50 -5.59 -5.20 3.32
N ALA A 51 -5.00 -5.05 4.50
CA ALA A 51 -3.56 -4.82 4.64
C ALA A 51 -2.76 -5.99 4.03
N ARG A 52 -3.18 -7.22 4.32
CA ARG A 52 -2.52 -8.41 3.79
C ARG A 52 -2.59 -8.49 2.27
N HIS A 53 -3.73 -8.15 1.72
CA HIS A 53 -3.93 -8.14 0.27
C HIS A 53 -2.97 -7.15 -0.39
N ILE A 54 -2.87 -5.96 0.18
CA ILE A 54 -1.96 -4.92 -0.32
C ILE A 54 -0.51 -5.38 -0.22
N LEU A 55 -0.11 -5.94 0.92
CA LEU A 55 1.26 -6.41 1.12
C LEU A 55 1.61 -7.55 0.16
N ARG A 56 0.65 -8.41 -0.13
CA ARG A 56 0.85 -9.50 -1.09
C ARG A 56 1.04 -8.95 -2.49
N ASP A 57 0.21 -8.01 -2.91
CA ASP A 57 0.33 -7.39 -4.24
C ASP A 57 1.64 -6.62 -4.37
N ALA A 58 2.13 -6.09 -3.26
CA ALA A 58 3.40 -5.36 -3.23
C ALA A 58 4.62 -6.29 -3.19
N GLY A 59 4.43 -7.56 -2.91
CA GLY A 59 5.53 -8.51 -2.80
C GLY A 59 6.28 -8.44 -1.48
N VAL A 60 5.64 -7.88 -0.44
CA VAL A 60 6.22 -7.79 0.90
C VAL A 60 6.03 -9.08 1.67
N GLU A 61 4.95 -9.79 1.38
CA GLU A 61 4.65 -11.09 2.00
C GLU A 61 4.71 -12.21 0.98
#